data_e3035735384ac67726d90c3f397f8f5e
#
_entry.id   e3035735384ac67726d90c3f397f8f5e
#
_cell.length_a   1.000
_cell.length_b   1.000
_cell.length_c   1.000
_cell.angle_alpha   90.00
_cell.angle_beta   90.00
_cell.angle_gamma   90.00
#
_symmetry.space_group_name_H-M   'P 1'
#
loop_
_entity.id
_entity.type
_entity.pdbx_description
1 polymer ?
#
loop_
_entity_poly.entity_id
_entity_poly.type
_entity_poly.pdbx_seq_one_letter_code
_entity_poly.pdbx_strand_id
1 'polypeptide(L)'
;MIDKLRERFDEMVIYKDLKTSNFFSALSLPSFMRDWLLSRFENESGTLDTDEFVAFINEYIPRKEDWIAIKDRIIKENERVKILSKICVEIEIRTGEVSFALPDFGLTSKQTIIEDTDWNEFKNELVKGREIWGMLELGYRPPNDNVYPKIPGKIRLLGFKNFCPYTIDLDYYKDVRSDFTISEWIDILLGAVDYNASGYKSEEEKLTVLTRLLPFTEKRLNLIELAPKGTGKSYLFGQVSRFGTIQTGGAVSRAKMFYDRGRRTEGFIFGHDFVVLDEIQFVEFSNINEMRSALQGYLESGKITIDNFDSVADAGVILCGNISKHIMDSDGTSNMFDELPEAFHESALIDRFHGFIKGWNIPRMNDDLKISGWALNSEYFCSILHELRSDSTYRSIVDKLIIVPEAADTRDTEAIKRIATAYLKLLYPNVRETSDITTRDFNRYCLRRACAMRATIKMQLGILDLEYRGKDIPSLIIKETVDEAN
;
A
#
# COMPACT_ATOMS: atom_id res chain seq x y z
N MET A 1 -1.64 -3.33 -28.02
CA MET A 1 -1.63 -2.90 -26.63
C MET A 1 -0.29 -2.29 -26.23
N ILE A 2 0.82 -3.00 -26.29
CA ILE A 2 2.13 -2.52 -25.82
C ILE A 2 2.59 -1.24 -26.52
N ASP A 3 2.55 -1.18 -27.85
CA ASP A 3 2.96 0.02 -28.59
C ASP A 3 2.12 1.24 -28.19
N LYS A 4 0.80 1.05 -28.06
CA LYS A 4 -0.11 2.09 -27.57
C LYS A 4 0.19 2.51 -26.13
N LEU A 5 0.55 1.56 -25.26
CA LEU A 5 0.96 1.85 -23.87
C LEU A 5 2.21 2.73 -23.86
N ARG A 6 3.23 2.40 -24.64
CA ARG A 6 4.48 3.16 -24.77
C ARG A 6 4.26 4.54 -25.36
N GLU A 7 3.42 4.64 -26.40
CA GLU A 7 3.06 5.92 -27.03
C GLU A 7 2.35 6.88 -26.05
N ARG A 8 1.45 6.33 -25.20
CA ARG A 8 0.65 7.16 -24.31
C ARG A 8 1.35 7.48 -22.99
N PHE A 9 2.14 6.59 -22.43
CA PHE A 9 2.78 6.79 -21.14
C PHE A 9 4.29 7.08 -21.22
N ASP A 10 4.89 6.95 -22.39
CA ASP A 10 6.28 7.28 -22.70
C ASP A 10 7.27 6.88 -21.57
N GLU A 11 7.94 7.85 -20.94
CA GLU A 11 8.92 7.63 -19.87
C GLU A 11 8.38 6.86 -18.64
N MET A 12 7.04 6.76 -18.49
CA MET A 12 6.42 5.99 -17.41
C MET A 12 6.35 4.49 -17.72
N VAL A 13 6.73 4.06 -18.91
CA VAL A 13 6.74 2.66 -19.34
C VAL A 13 8.17 2.16 -19.43
N ILE A 14 8.46 1.10 -18.69
CA ILE A 14 9.79 0.50 -18.62
C ILE A 14 9.75 -0.97 -19.00
N TYR A 15 10.88 -1.52 -19.41
CA TYR A 15 11.02 -2.95 -19.62
C TYR A 15 11.36 -3.66 -18.31
N LYS A 16 10.50 -4.55 -17.87
CA LYS A 16 10.68 -5.36 -16.64
C LYS A 16 11.04 -6.78 -17.03
N ASP A 17 12.09 -7.36 -16.43
CA ASP A 17 12.42 -8.78 -16.58
C ASP A 17 12.70 -9.44 -15.24
N LEU A 18 11.66 -10.02 -14.66
CA LEU A 18 11.74 -10.77 -13.41
C LEU A 18 11.92 -12.28 -13.60
N LYS A 19 11.92 -12.76 -14.85
CA LYS A 19 12.14 -14.19 -15.16
C LYS A 19 13.61 -14.54 -15.15
N THR A 20 14.44 -13.71 -15.78
CA THR A 20 15.86 -14.00 -16.01
C THR A 20 16.78 -13.31 -15.01
N SER A 21 16.35 -12.20 -14.42
CA SER A 21 17.16 -11.42 -13.50
C SER A 21 16.99 -11.85 -12.04
N ASN A 22 17.80 -12.83 -11.59
CA ASN A 22 17.98 -13.10 -10.15
C ASN A 22 18.74 -12.00 -9.41
N PHE A 23 19.32 -11.06 -10.14
CA PHE A 23 20.17 -9.99 -9.62
C PHE A 23 19.41 -9.07 -8.65
N PHE A 24 18.23 -8.60 -9.06
CA PHE A 24 17.39 -7.73 -8.20
C PHE A 24 16.84 -8.44 -6.96
N SER A 25 16.57 -9.74 -7.06
CA SER A 25 16.16 -10.55 -5.91
C SER A 25 17.26 -10.63 -4.85
N ALA A 26 18.53 -10.68 -5.28
CA ALA A 26 19.67 -10.70 -4.38
C ALA A 26 19.89 -9.38 -3.65
N LEU A 27 19.45 -8.25 -4.24
CA LEU A 27 19.60 -6.92 -3.65
C LEU A 27 18.48 -6.56 -2.67
N SER A 28 17.40 -7.35 -2.61
CA SER A 28 16.22 -7.09 -1.75
C SER A 28 15.62 -5.68 -1.92
N LEU A 29 15.72 -5.11 -3.13
CA LEU A 29 15.20 -3.78 -3.42
C LEU A 29 13.68 -3.83 -3.65
N PRO A 30 12.92 -2.86 -3.12
CA PRO A 30 11.51 -2.70 -3.47
C PRO A 30 11.32 -2.50 -4.98
N SER A 31 10.17 -2.94 -5.52
CA SER A 31 9.86 -2.85 -6.96
C SER A 31 9.95 -1.44 -7.50
N PHE A 32 9.45 -0.45 -6.76
CA PHE A 32 9.49 0.93 -7.18
C PHE A 32 10.91 1.48 -7.30
N MET A 33 11.84 1.06 -6.44
CA MET A 33 13.25 1.45 -6.51
C MET A 33 13.96 0.72 -7.65
N ARG A 34 13.67 -0.56 -7.82
CA ARG A 34 14.19 -1.35 -8.95
C ARG A 34 13.80 -0.71 -10.28
N ASP A 35 12.53 -0.35 -10.44
CA ASP A 35 12.01 0.22 -11.67
C ASP A 35 12.68 1.56 -12.01
N TRP A 36 12.93 2.40 -11.01
CA TRP A 36 13.68 3.64 -11.18
C TRP A 36 15.15 3.39 -11.61
N LEU A 37 15.80 2.39 -11.00
CA LEU A 37 17.16 2.02 -11.37
C LEU A 37 17.21 1.48 -12.80
N LEU A 38 16.24 0.65 -13.19
CA LEU A 38 16.13 0.15 -14.56
C LEU A 38 16.01 1.29 -15.55
N SER A 39 15.09 2.24 -15.34
CA SER A 39 14.92 3.39 -16.23
C SER A 39 16.15 4.28 -16.36
N ARG A 40 17.03 4.28 -15.35
CA ARG A 40 18.26 5.10 -15.34
C ARG A 40 19.45 4.44 -16.04
N PHE A 41 19.55 3.10 -15.97
CA PHE A 41 20.71 2.35 -16.46
C PHE A 41 20.38 1.49 -17.68
N GLU A 42 19.16 1.59 -18.21
CA GLU A 42 18.77 0.94 -19.46
C GLU A 42 19.29 1.74 -20.64
N ASN A 43 20.00 1.05 -21.54
CA ASN A 43 20.48 1.64 -22.80
C ASN A 43 19.32 1.79 -23.80
N GLU A 44 19.51 2.59 -24.85
CA GLU A 44 18.57 2.75 -25.98
C GLU A 44 18.12 1.41 -26.61
N SER A 45 18.92 0.36 -26.46
CA SER A 45 18.63 -1.00 -26.91
C SER A 45 17.81 -1.84 -25.94
N GLY A 46 17.44 -1.30 -24.77
CA GLY A 46 16.72 -2.03 -23.71
C GLY A 46 17.58 -3.03 -22.93
N THR A 47 18.92 -2.87 -22.99
CA THR A 47 19.86 -3.68 -22.22
C THR A 47 20.39 -2.90 -21.03
N LEU A 48 20.46 -3.55 -19.86
CA LEU A 48 20.99 -2.95 -18.64
C LEU A 48 22.53 -2.87 -18.69
N ASP A 49 23.11 -1.69 -18.45
CA ASP A 49 24.52 -1.58 -18.17
C ASP A 49 24.82 -2.10 -16.75
N THR A 50 25.17 -3.38 -16.69
CA THR A 50 25.34 -4.10 -15.42
C THR A 50 26.50 -3.57 -14.60
N ASP A 51 27.58 -3.10 -15.23
CA ASP A 51 28.78 -2.67 -14.53
C ASP A 51 28.55 -1.29 -13.89
N GLU A 52 27.98 -0.34 -14.61
CA GLU A 52 27.61 0.97 -14.10
C GLU A 52 26.53 0.87 -13.02
N PHE A 53 25.56 -0.01 -13.22
CA PHE A 53 24.50 -0.28 -12.26
C PHE A 53 25.04 -0.86 -10.94
N VAL A 54 25.92 -1.86 -10.99
CA VAL A 54 26.55 -2.45 -9.79
C VAL A 54 27.43 -1.43 -9.07
N ALA A 55 28.18 -0.62 -9.81
CA ALA A 55 28.97 0.46 -9.23
C ALA A 55 28.10 1.46 -8.48
N PHE A 56 26.97 1.88 -9.07
CA PHE A 56 26.01 2.78 -8.44
C PHE A 56 25.42 2.20 -7.14
N ILE A 57 25.01 0.93 -7.15
CA ILE A 57 24.47 0.28 -5.95
C ILE A 57 25.48 0.22 -4.84
N ASN A 58 26.71 -0.22 -5.14
CA ASN A 58 27.76 -0.31 -4.13
C ASN A 58 28.17 1.05 -3.56
N GLU A 59 28.05 2.12 -4.34
CA GLU A 59 28.41 3.47 -3.92
C GLU A 59 27.29 4.14 -3.11
N TYR A 60 26.01 3.98 -3.54
CA TYR A 60 24.91 4.80 -3.00
C TYR A 60 23.87 4.03 -2.20
N ILE A 61 23.84 2.70 -2.25
CA ILE A 61 22.86 1.88 -1.50
C ILE A 61 23.59 0.99 -0.49
N PRO A 62 24.04 1.58 0.64
CA PRO A 62 24.81 0.84 1.63
C PRO A 62 23.93 -0.21 2.33
N ARG A 63 24.55 -1.31 2.72
CA ARG A 63 23.93 -2.31 3.59
C ARG A 63 23.94 -1.83 5.03
N LYS A 64 23.09 -2.42 5.85
CA LYS A 64 23.03 -2.06 7.29
C LYS A 64 24.36 -2.27 8.01
N GLU A 65 25.13 -3.27 7.59
CA GLU A 65 26.46 -3.59 8.13
C GLU A 65 27.47 -2.48 7.83
N ASP A 66 27.33 -1.78 6.71
CA ASP A 66 28.28 -0.72 6.28
C ASP A 66 28.09 0.57 7.08
N TRP A 67 27.01 0.68 7.85
CA TRP A 67 26.65 1.92 8.54
C TRP A 67 27.68 2.38 9.56
N ILE A 68 28.42 1.46 10.19
CA ILE A 68 29.52 1.83 11.12
C ILE A 68 30.64 2.53 10.37
N ALA A 69 31.04 2.01 9.22
CA ALA A 69 32.09 2.63 8.37
C ALA A 69 31.64 3.99 7.83
N ILE A 70 30.38 4.10 7.40
CA ILE A 70 29.80 5.36 6.93
C ILE A 70 29.81 6.42 8.04
N LYS A 71 29.44 6.06 9.27
CA LYS A 71 29.51 6.99 10.42
C LYS A 71 30.93 7.44 10.71
N ASP A 72 31.91 6.55 10.59
CA ASP A 72 33.31 6.88 10.80
C ASP A 72 33.81 7.93 9.79
N ARG A 73 33.54 7.72 8.51
CA ARG A 73 33.81 8.67 7.42
C ARG A 73 33.15 10.04 7.67
N ILE A 74 31.87 10.05 8.04
CA ILE A 74 31.13 11.28 8.30
C ILE A 74 31.71 12.03 9.54
N ILE A 75 31.92 11.31 10.67
CA ILE A 75 32.19 11.92 11.96
C ILE A 75 33.70 12.17 12.18
N LYS A 76 34.57 11.22 11.79
CA LYS A 76 36.01 11.26 12.03
C LYS A 76 36.78 11.88 10.89
N GLU A 77 36.40 11.54 9.67
CA GLU A 77 37.07 12.05 8.47
C GLU A 77 36.43 13.34 7.93
N ASN A 78 35.26 13.74 8.52
CA ASN A 78 34.51 14.92 8.11
C ASN A 78 34.11 14.90 6.62
N GLU A 79 33.86 13.69 6.12
CA GLU A 79 33.50 13.48 4.73
C GLU A 79 31.99 13.71 4.51
N ARG A 80 31.63 14.21 3.32
CA ARG A 80 30.26 14.27 2.86
C ARG A 80 29.93 12.97 2.16
N VAL A 81 28.92 12.25 2.65
CA VAL A 81 28.54 10.95 2.11
C VAL A 81 27.16 11.04 1.48
N LYS A 82 27.04 10.55 0.25
CA LYS A 82 25.75 10.42 -0.45
C LYS A 82 25.24 9.01 -0.32
N ILE A 83 23.95 8.87 0.07
CA ILE A 83 23.28 7.58 0.13
C ILE A 83 21.85 7.70 -0.41
N LEU A 84 21.39 6.66 -1.08
CA LEU A 84 19.98 6.48 -1.44
C LEU A 84 19.29 5.73 -0.32
N SER A 85 18.38 6.38 0.39
CA SER A 85 17.74 5.81 1.57
C SER A 85 16.39 6.46 1.87
N LYS A 86 15.68 5.82 2.77
CA LYS A 86 14.46 6.32 3.37
C LYS A 86 14.77 7.29 4.51
N ILE A 87 14.09 8.43 4.53
CA ILE A 87 14.20 9.47 5.56
C ILE A 87 12.83 9.74 6.18
N CYS A 88 12.81 9.89 7.50
CA CYS A 88 11.64 10.35 8.26
C CYS A 88 12.00 11.66 8.95
N VAL A 89 11.24 12.72 8.72
CA VAL A 89 11.51 14.04 9.31
C VAL A 89 10.63 14.27 10.54
N GLU A 90 11.21 14.85 11.57
CA GLU A 90 10.53 15.24 12.81
C GLU A 90 10.81 16.73 13.11
N ILE A 91 9.76 17.45 13.53
CA ILE A 91 9.85 18.85 13.96
C ILE A 91 9.51 18.90 15.45
N GLU A 92 10.45 19.31 16.28
CA GLU A 92 10.23 19.49 17.72
C GLU A 92 9.47 20.81 17.96
N ILE A 93 8.22 20.72 18.42
CA ILE A 93 7.32 21.87 18.56
C ILE A 93 7.87 22.92 19.53
N ARG A 94 8.56 22.49 20.60
CA ARG A 94 9.03 23.41 21.65
C ARG A 94 10.23 24.26 21.21
N THR A 95 11.11 23.70 20.40
CA THR A 95 12.36 24.33 19.99
C THR A 95 12.35 24.83 18.54
N GLY A 96 11.43 24.31 17.73
CA GLY A 96 11.43 24.49 16.28
C GLY A 96 12.53 23.69 15.57
N GLU A 97 13.33 22.88 16.29
CA GLU A 97 14.43 22.11 15.71
C GLU A 97 13.87 21.05 14.75
N VAL A 98 14.40 21.01 13.54
CA VAL A 98 14.08 19.99 12.54
C VAL A 98 15.16 18.92 12.56
N SER A 99 14.76 17.67 12.68
CA SER A 99 15.62 16.49 12.73
C SER A 99 15.10 15.40 11.82
N PHE A 100 15.88 14.35 11.62
CA PHE A 100 15.46 13.22 10.80
C PHE A 100 15.91 11.88 11.38
N ALA A 101 15.26 10.81 10.95
CA ALA A 101 15.67 9.45 11.24
C ALA A 101 15.96 8.70 9.93
N LEU A 102 16.88 7.75 9.98
CA LEU A 102 17.10 6.76 8.93
C LEU A 102 16.77 5.38 9.49
N PRO A 103 15.52 4.91 9.33
CA PRO A 103 15.03 3.69 9.97
C PRO A 103 15.84 2.44 9.59
N ASP A 104 16.27 2.36 8.32
CA ASP A 104 17.00 1.21 7.80
C ASP A 104 18.37 1.03 8.47
N PHE A 105 18.95 2.12 8.99
CA PHE A 105 20.24 2.12 9.69
C PHE A 105 20.12 2.26 11.21
N GLY A 106 18.90 2.38 11.75
CA GLY A 106 18.67 2.61 13.17
C GLY A 106 19.16 3.98 13.67
N LEU A 107 19.38 4.96 12.78
CA LEU A 107 19.70 6.33 13.14
C LEU A 107 18.44 7.07 13.56
N THR A 108 18.42 7.58 14.79
CA THR A 108 17.25 8.25 15.37
C THR A 108 17.33 9.77 15.20
N SER A 109 16.19 10.44 15.22
CA SER A 109 16.08 11.92 15.16
C SER A 109 16.88 12.67 16.24
N LYS A 110 17.11 12.05 17.39
CA LYS A 110 17.95 12.64 18.44
C LYS A 110 19.41 12.83 18.04
N GLN A 111 19.89 12.06 17.08
CA GLN A 111 21.27 12.02 16.60
C GLN A 111 21.52 12.89 15.37
N THR A 112 20.46 13.53 14.87
CA THR A 112 20.47 14.21 13.56
C THR A 112 19.94 15.63 13.67
N ILE A 113 20.17 16.41 12.61
CA ILE A 113 19.66 17.77 12.44
C ILE A 113 19.51 18.13 10.96
N ILE A 114 18.51 18.95 10.67
CA ILE A 114 18.39 19.69 9.42
C ILE A 114 18.47 21.17 9.79
N GLU A 115 19.51 21.87 9.34
CA GLU A 115 19.67 23.30 9.62
C GLU A 115 18.61 24.12 8.86
N ASP A 116 18.25 25.29 9.36
CA ASP A 116 17.18 26.11 8.78
C ASP A 116 17.38 26.44 7.31
N THR A 117 18.63 26.63 6.87
CA THR A 117 18.98 26.87 5.47
C THR A 117 18.61 25.68 4.60
N ASP A 118 19.01 24.46 5.01
CA ASP A 118 18.77 23.22 4.29
C ASP A 118 17.28 22.86 4.34
N TRP A 119 16.63 23.09 5.51
CA TRP A 119 15.20 22.91 5.66
C TRP A 119 14.40 23.78 4.68
N ASN A 120 14.72 25.06 4.57
CA ASN A 120 14.01 25.95 3.65
C ASN A 120 14.15 25.56 2.18
N GLU A 121 15.26 24.91 1.82
CA GLU A 121 15.48 24.38 0.48
C GLU A 121 14.65 23.11 0.21
N PHE A 122 14.63 22.16 1.16
CA PHE A 122 14.07 20.83 0.91
C PHE A 122 12.69 20.59 1.51
N LYS A 123 12.14 21.49 2.34
CA LYS A 123 10.87 21.28 3.06
C LYS A 123 9.71 20.84 2.18
N ASN A 124 9.59 21.42 0.98
CA ASN A 124 8.48 21.12 0.07
C ASN A 124 8.47 19.65 -0.37
N GLU A 125 9.62 19.00 -0.40
CA GLU A 125 9.75 17.58 -0.70
C GLU A 125 9.65 16.73 0.56
N LEU A 126 10.28 17.18 1.65
CA LEU A 126 10.39 16.42 2.90
C LEU A 126 9.09 16.38 3.74
N VAL A 127 8.11 17.23 3.45
CA VAL A 127 6.78 17.20 4.12
C VAL A 127 5.73 16.40 3.36
N LYS A 128 6.04 15.88 2.17
CA LYS A 128 5.06 15.14 1.33
C LYS A 128 4.63 13.80 1.91
N GLY A 129 5.34 13.27 2.88
CA GLY A 129 5.02 11.99 3.49
C GLY A 129 5.78 11.75 4.78
N ARG A 130 5.39 10.71 5.52
CA ARG A 130 6.06 10.33 6.77
C ARG A 130 7.42 9.67 6.51
N GLU A 131 7.49 8.82 5.51
CA GLU A 131 8.69 8.15 5.03
C GLU A 131 8.91 8.53 3.57
N ILE A 132 10.04 9.14 3.27
CA ILE A 132 10.35 9.65 1.93
C ILE A 132 11.66 9.03 1.47
N TRP A 133 11.69 8.55 0.25
CA TRP A 133 12.88 8.02 -0.38
C TRP A 133 13.59 9.11 -1.19
N GLY A 134 14.93 9.17 -1.07
CA GLY A 134 15.72 10.11 -1.85
C GLY A 134 17.21 9.88 -1.74
N MET A 135 17.93 10.58 -2.59
CA MET A 135 19.39 10.72 -2.46
C MET A 135 19.67 11.75 -1.38
N LEU A 136 20.29 11.31 -0.29
CA LEU A 136 20.65 12.11 0.86
C LEU A 136 22.14 12.44 0.79
N GLU A 137 22.51 13.68 1.02
CA GLU A 137 23.89 14.07 1.30
C GLU A 137 24.01 14.35 2.80
N LEU A 138 24.83 13.55 3.47
CA LEU A 138 25.02 13.59 4.91
C LEU A 138 26.38 14.19 5.26
N GLY A 139 26.42 14.99 6.31
CA GLY A 139 27.64 15.52 6.88
C GLY A 139 27.58 15.54 8.40
N TYR A 140 28.57 16.16 9.03
CA TYR A 140 28.66 16.24 10.49
C TYR A 140 28.65 17.68 10.98
N ARG A 141 27.86 17.94 12.01
CA ARG A 141 27.95 19.14 12.84
C ARG A 141 28.64 18.75 14.13
N PRO A 142 29.88 19.24 14.38
CA PRO A 142 30.61 18.92 15.58
C PRO A 142 29.96 19.51 16.83
N PRO A 143 30.24 18.95 18.02
CA PRO A 143 29.75 19.52 19.28
C PRO A 143 30.37 20.90 19.52
N ASN A 144 29.61 21.76 20.20
CA ASN A 144 30.12 23.06 20.66
C ASN A 144 29.95 23.16 22.20
N ASP A 145 31.09 23.01 22.89
CA ASP A 145 31.14 23.08 24.35
C ASP A 145 31.31 24.50 24.88
N ASN A 146 31.52 25.49 24.00
CA ASN A 146 31.76 26.89 24.36
C ASN A 146 30.47 27.70 24.57
N VAL A 147 29.30 27.08 24.36
CA VAL A 147 27.98 27.69 24.55
C VAL A 147 27.20 26.99 25.65
N TYR A 148 26.27 27.72 26.28
CA TYR A 148 25.36 27.12 27.28
C TYR A 148 23.90 27.28 26.79
N PRO A 149 23.11 26.19 26.77
CA PRO A 149 23.51 24.79 26.98
C PRO A 149 24.48 24.29 25.89
N LYS A 150 25.33 23.32 26.23
CA LYS A 150 26.26 22.68 25.28
C LYS A 150 25.49 22.08 24.09
N ILE A 151 26.03 22.28 22.91
CA ILE A 151 25.43 21.75 21.67
C ILE A 151 26.08 20.41 21.36
N PRO A 152 25.31 19.30 21.32
CA PRO A 152 25.85 17.98 20.97
C PRO A 152 26.20 17.90 19.48
N GLY A 153 27.17 17.06 19.15
CA GLY A 153 27.45 16.70 17.76
C GLY A 153 26.27 15.92 17.15
N LYS A 154 25.93 16.24 15.91
CA LYS A 154 24.82 15.59 15.18
C LYS A 154 25.20 15.32 13.72
N ILE A 155 24.62 14.26 13.15
CA ILE A 155 24.65 14.05 11.70
C ILE A 155 23.71 15.07 11.07
N ARG A 156 24.19 15.79 10.05
CA ARG A 156 23.46 16.85 9.36
C ARG A 156 23.04 16.41 7.97
N LEU A 157 21.82 16.74 7.56
CA LEU A 157 21.39 16.65 6.17
C LEU A 157 21.90 17.89 5.43
N LEU A 158 22.72 17.70 4.41
CA LEU A 158 23.30 18.74 3.58
C LEU A 158 22.63 18.87 2.21
N GLY A 159 22.02 17.77 1.74
CA GLY A 159 21.35 17.74 0.45
C GLY A 159 20.28 16.66 0.44
N PHE A 160 19.21 16.94 -0.31
CA PHE A 160 18.14 16.01 -0.56
C PHE A 160 17.67 16.12 -2.01
N LYS A 161 17.56 14.97 -2.68
CA LYS A 161 16.93 14.90 -4.00
C LYS A 161 15.91 13.77 -3.96
N ASN A 162 14.65 14.15 -4.20
CA ASN A 162 13.56 13.17 -4.23
C ASN A 162 13.85 12.06 -5.24
N PHE A 163 13.56 10.86 -4.83
CA PHE A 163 13.71 9.65 -5.63
C PHE A 163 12.71 9.56 -6.78
N CYS A 164 11.47 10.05 -6.59
CA CYS A 164 10.41 9.95 -7.59
C CYS A 164 10.41 11.19 -8.51
N PRO A 165 10.94 11.08 -9.74
CA PRO A 165 11.01 12.21 -10.68
C PRO A 165 9.70 12.46 -11.42
N TYR A 166 8.68 11.57 -11.26
CA TYR A 166 7.47 11.62 -12.06
C TYR A 166 6.50 12.69 -11.57
N THR A 167 6.00 13.50 -12.50
CA THR A 167 4.86 14.39 -12.26
C THR A 167 3.58 13.56 -12.35
N ILE A 168 2.77 13.57 -11.30
CA ILE A 168 1.50 12.88 -11.28
C ILE A 168 0.43 13.78 -11.87
N ASP A 169 -0.03 13.43 -13.06
CA ASP A 169 -1.19 14.04 -13.71
C ASP A 169 -2.34 13.03 -13.74
N LEU A 170 -3.25 13.20 -12.78
CA LEU A 170 -4.37 12.29 -12.61
C LEU A 170 -5.40 12.41 -13.73
N ASP A 171 -5.59 13.62 -14.27
CA ASP A 171 -6.53 13.83 -15.39
C ASP A 171 -6.00 13.17 -16.67
N TYR A 172 -4.70 13.31 -16.93
CA TYR A 172 -4.07 12.60 -18.03
C TYR A 172 -4.23 11.07 -17.90
N TYR A 173 -3.96 10.52 -16.72
CA TYR A 173 -4.13 9.08 -16.48
C TYR A 173 -5.57 8.61 -16.73
N LYS A 174 -6.56 9.39 -16.26
CA LYS A 174 -7.98 9.12 -16.49
C LYS A 174 -8.33 9.14 -17.97
N ASP A 175 -7.83 10.12 -18.71
CA ASP A 175 -8.11 10.25 -20.14
C ASP A 175 -7.48 9.09 -20.92
N VAL A 176 -6.24 8.73 -20.65
CA VAL A 176 -5.54 7.61 -21.30
C VAL A 176 -6.25 6.28 -21.06
N ARG A 177 -6.89 6.08 -19.89
CA ARG A 177 -7.68 4.87 -19.64
C ARG A 177 -8.72 4.61 -20.73
N SER A 178 -9.31 5.64 -21.29
CA SER A 178 -10.35 5.55 -22.34
C SER A 178 -9.86 4.95 -23.66
N ASP A 179 -8.55 4.95 -23.90
CA ASP A 179 -7.95 4.37 -25.10
C ASP A 179 -7.86 2.83 -25.06
N PHE A 180 -8.07 2.21 -23.90
CA PHE A 180 -7.92 0.79 -23.70
C PHE A 180 -9.23 0.09 -23.38
N THR A 181 -9.42 -1.10 -23.92
CA THR A 181 -10.50 -2.00 -23.51
C THR A 181 -10.30 -2.41 -22.04
N ILE A 182 -11.35 -2.87 -21.38
CA ILE A 182 -11.24 -3.33 -20.00
C ILE A 182 -10.27 -4.51 -19.85
N SER A 183 -10.22 -5.41 -20.82
CA SER A 183 -9.28 -6.54 -20.82
C SER A 183 -7.83 -6.08 -20.93
N GLU A 184 -7.53 -5.17 -21.86
CA GLU A 184 -6.20 -4.57 -21.99
C GLU A 184 -5.80 -3.82 -20.71
N TRP A 185 -6.75 -3.11 -20.09
CA TRP A 185 -6.50 -2.36 -18.87
C TRP A 185 -6.16 -3.29 -17.68
N ILE A 186 -6.89 -4.39 -17.51
CA ILE A 186 -6.59 -5.43 -16.54
C ILE A 186 -5.16 -5.95 -16.72
N ASP A 187 -4.73 -6.19 -17.97
CA ASP A 187 -3.39 -6.66 -18.28
C ASP A 187 -2.32 -5.59 -17.96
N ILE A 188 -2.61 -4.31 -18.23
CA ILE A 188 -1.74 -3.18 -17.90
C ILE A 188 -1.57 -3.07 -16.37
N LEU A 189 -2.66 -3.18 -15.60
CA LEU A 189 -2.61 -3.11 -14.14
C LEU A 189 -1.78 -4.25 -13.54
N LEU A 190 -1.90 -5.47 -14.06
CA LEU A 190 -1.07 -6.61 -13.63
C LEU A 190 0.41 -6.35 -13.93
N GLY A 191 0.74 -5.86 -15.13
CA GLY A 191 2.11 -5.50 -15.51
C GLY A 191 2.70 -4.41 -14.62
N ALA A 192 1.91 -3.41 -14.24
CA ALA A 192 2.33 -2.34 -13.34
C ALA A 192 2.81 -2.86 -11.97
N VAL A 193 2.24 -3.97 -11.49
CA VAL A 193 2.60 -4.62 -10.22
C VAL A 193 3.37 -5.94 -10.41
N ASP A 194 4.14 -6.02 -11.51
CA ASP A 194 5.12 -7.06 -11.78
C ASP A 194 4.56 -8.45 -12.16
N TYR A 195 3.28 -8.53 -12.49
CA TYR A 195 2.67 -9.79 -12.91
C TYR A 195 2.51 -9.87 -14.44
N ASN A 196 2.76 -11.05 -14.99
CA ASN A 196 2.54 -11.37 -16.38
C ASN A 196 1.09 -11.81 -16.62
N ALA A 197 0.29 -10.94 -17.23
CA ALA A 197 -1.12 -11.20 -17.50
C ALA A 197 -1.37 -12.47 -18.33
N SER A 198 -0.46 -12.84 -19.23
CA SER A 198 -0.61 -14.04 -20.08
C SER A 198 -0.41 -15.36 -19.33
N GLY A 199 0.15 -15.33 -18.13
CA GLY A 199 0.31 -16.51 -17.26
C GLY A 199 -0.96 -16.95 -16.56
N TYR A 200 -2.00 -16.10 -16.52
CA TYR A 200 -3.28 -16.39 -15.87
C TYR A 200 -4.25 -17.09 -16.84
N LYS A 201 -4.99 -18.07 -16.35
CA LYS A 201 -5.90 -18.88 -17.14
C LYS A 201 -7.21 -18.20 -17.52
N SER A 202 -7.62 -17.20 -16.73
CA SER A 202 -8.91 -16.53 -16.92
C SER A 202 -8.86 -15.08 -16.45
N GLU A 203 -9.80 -14.26 -16.96
CA GLU A 203 -10.03 -12.89 -16.45
C GLU A 203 -10.38 -12.89 -14.96
N GLU A 204 -11.08 -13.93 -14.49
CA GLU A 204 -11.45 -14.06 -13.06
C GLU A 204 -10.23 -14.22 -12.15
N GLU A 205 -9.24 -15.03 -12.55
CA GLU A 205 -7.97 -15.13 -11.82
C GLU A 205 -7.24 -13.78 -11.78
N LYS A 206 -7.16 -13.06 -12.91
CA LYS A 206 -6.56 -11.74 -13.02
C LYS A 206 -7.23 -10.73 -12.07
N LEU A 207 -8.56 -10.67 -12.11
CA LEU A 207 -9.34 -9.77 -11.27
C LEU A 207 -9.24 -10.13 -9.79
N THR A 208 -9.09 -11.41 -9.44
CA THR A 208 -8.89 -11.83 -8.05
C THR A 208 -7.54 -11.35 -7.52
N VAL A 209 -6.48 -11.37 -8.33
CA VAL A 209 -5.19 -10.76 -7.97
C VAL A 209 -5.32 -9.24 -7.77
N LEU A 210 -5.98 -8.56 -8.72
CA LEU A 210 -6.19 -7.11 -8.67
C LEU A 210 -7.03 -6.65 -7.48
N THR A 211 -7.84 -7.54 -6.88
CA THR A 211 -8.57 -7.24 -5.64
C THR A 211 -7.63 -6.79 -4.50
N ARG A 212 -6.38 -7.25 -4.49
CA ARG A 212 -5.36 -6.83 -3.52
C ARG A 212 -4.98 -5.35 -3.67
N LEU A 213 -5.23 -4.72 -4.83
CA LEU A 213 -4.96 -3.30 -5.07
C LEU A 213 -6.06 -2.36 -4.57
N LEU A 214 -7.20 -2.87 -4.15
CA LEU A 214 -8.32 -2.03 -3.69
C LEU A 214 -7.94 -1.12 -2.52
N PRO A 215 -7.18 -1.55 -1.49
CA PRO A 215 -6.73 -0.67 -0.41
C PRO A 215 -5.76 0.42 -0.86
N PHE A 216 -5.13 0.28 -2.03
CA PHE A 216 -4.27 1.31 -2.62
C PHE A 216 -5.09 2.48 -3.18
N THR A 217 -6.36 2.25 -3.53
CA THR A 217 -7.25 3.24 -4.19
C THR A 217 -8.33 3.81 -3.29
N GLU A 218 -8.63 3.18 -2.14
CA GLU A 218 -9.74 3.59 -1.29
C GLU A 218 -9.33 3.69 0.18
N LYS A 219 -9.70 4.82 0.81
CA LYS A 219 -9.38 5.09 2.22
C LYS A 219 -10.11 4.15 3.16
N ARG A 220 -9.40 3.67 4.19
CA ARG A 220 -9.95 2.81 5.25
C ARG A 220 -10.68 1.58 4.71
N LEU A 221 -10.19 1.01 3.62
CA LEU A 221 -10.71 -0.25 3.11
C LEU A 221 -10.06 -1.41 3.86
N ASN A 222 -10.83 -2.04 4.74
CA ASN A 222 -10.37 -3.10 5.62
C ASN A 222 -10.71 -4.46 5.03
N LEU A 223 -9.74 -5.34 4.84
CA LEU A 223 -9.91 -6.62 4.16
C LEU A 223 -9.26 -7.76 4.95
N ILE A 224 -9.78 -8.96 4.76
CA ILE A 224 -9.17 -10.21 5.22
C ILE A 224 -8.81 -11.04 4.00
N GLU A 225 -7.58 -11.52 3.93
CA GLU A 225 -7.15 -12.47 2.91
C GLU A 225 -6.57 -13.72 3.57
N LEU A 226 -7.17 -14.85 3.32
CA LEU A 226 -6.59 -16.14 3.63
C LEU A 226 -6.24 -16.87 2.32
N ALA A 227 -4.99 -17.32 2.22
CA ALA A 227 -4.47 -17.90 0.98
C ALA A 227 -3.42 -18.99 1.27
N PRO A 228 -3.23 -19.94 0.35
CA PRO A 228 -2.07 -20.83 0.39
C PRO A 228 -0.75 -20.05 0.36
N LYS A 229 0.32 -20.69 0.84
CA LYS A 229 1.68 -20.15 0.72
C LYS A 229 2.08 -19.98 -0.74
N GLY A 230 2.85 -18.93 -1.03
CA GLY A 230 3.44 -18.71 -2.35
C GLY A 230 2.50 -18.05 -3.37
N THR A 231 1.42 -17.38 -2.96
CA THR A 231 0.51 -16.63 -3.85
C THR A 231 0.92 -15.16 -4.04
N GLY A 232 2.10 -14.74 -3.58
CA GLY A 232 2.64 -13.38 -3.80
C GLY A 232 2.09 -12.29 -2.87
N LYS A 233 1.40 -12.61 -1.75
CA LYS A 233 0.85 -11.61 -0.80
C LYS A 233 1.91 -10.62 -0.31
N SER A 234 2.92 -11.16 0.36
CA SER A 234 3.96 -10.35 1.01
C SER A 234 4.75 -9.50 0.00
N TYR A 235 4.93 -10.01 -1.23
CA TYR A 235 5.57 -9.27 -2.31
C TYR A 235 4.73 -8.06 -2.72
N LEU A 236 3.47 -8.26 -3.08
CA LEU A 236 2.61 -7.19 -3.57
C LEU A 236 2.41 -6.09 -2.52
N PHE A 237 2.12 -6.49 -1.29
CA PHE A 237 1.85 -5.51 -0.24
C PHE A 237 3.11 -4.85 0.34
N GLY A 238 4.25 -5.54 0.33
CA GLY A 238 5.46 -5.07 0.99
C GLY A 238 6.53 -4.48 0.06
N GLN A 239 6.44 -4.74 -1.25
CA GLN A 239 7.51 -4.38 -2.19
C GLN A 239 7.06 -3.45 -3.32
N VAL A 240 5.77 -3.44 -3.67
CA VAL A 240 5.29 -2.72 -4.86
C VAL A 240 5.09 -1.23 -4.59
N SER A 241 4.63 -0.86 -3.38
CA SER A 241 4.30 0.52 -3.05
C SER A 241 5.01 1.03 -1.79
N ARG A 242 5.54 2.24 -1.86
CA ARG A 242 6.07 2.97 -0.69
C ARG A 242 4.99 3.51 0.25
N PHE A 243 3.74 3.56 -0.20
CA PHE A 243 2.62 4.11 0.58
C PHE A 243 2.00 3.09 1.54
N GLY A 244 2.38 1.82 1.45
CA GLY A 244 1.92 0.78 2.36
C GLY A 244 2.99 0.36 3.36
N THR A 245 2.56 -0.30 4.43
CA THR A 245 3.47 -0.95 5.37
C THR A 245 3.00 -2.35 5.70
N ILE A 246 3.96 -3.26 5.92
CA ILE A 246 3.69 -4.65 6.26
C ILE A 246 4.37 -5.00 7.58
N GLN A 247 3.62 -5.61 8.49
CA GLN A 247 4.11 -6.19 9.72
C GLN A 247 3.94 -7.70 9.65
N THR A 248 5.05 -8.41 9.52
CA THR A 248 5.06 -9.88 9.39
C THR A 248 5.26 -10.52 10.77
N GLY A 249 4.25 -11.21 11.27
CA GLY A 249 4.29 -11.90 12.56
C GLY A 249 4.75 -11.05 13.76
N GLY A 250 5.05 -11.73 14.87
CA GLY A 250 5.65 -11.12 16.07
C GLY A 250 4.72 -10.21 16.88
N ALA A 251 5.28 -9.55 17.90
CA ALA A 251 4.50 -8.75 18.83
C ALA A 251 4.05 -7.40 18.24
N VAL A 252 2.74 -7.17 18.30
CA VAL A 252 2.09 -5.91 17.93
C VAL A 252 1.37 -5.36 19.15
N SER A 253 1.83 -4.21 19.66
CA SER A 253 1.16 -3.49 20.73
C SER A 253 0.27 -2.37 20.17
N ARG A 254 -0.70 -1.94 20.98
CA ARG A 254 -1.50 -0.76 20.67
C ARG A 254 -0.61 0.48 20.45
N ALA A 255 0.45 0.62 21.24
CA ALA A 255 1.39 1.72 21.10
C ALA A 255 2.10 1.72 19.74
N LYS A 256 2.54 0.54 19.27
CA LYS A 256 3.20 0.39 17.97
C LYS A 256 2.24 0.66 16.81
N MET A 257 0.97 0.21 16.94
CA MET A 257 -0.01 0.35 15.87
C MET A 257 -0.63 1.75 15.81
N PHE A 258 -1.00 2.32 16.93
CA PHE A 258 -1.77 3.56 17.01
C PHE A 258 -1.01 4.74 17.60
N TYR A 259 -0.68 4.72 18.90
CA TYR A 259 -0.02 5.81 19.56
C TYR A 259 0.77 5.36 20.80
N ASP A 260 2.06 5.72 20.85
CA ASP A 260 2.94 5.50 21.99
C ASP A 260 2.87 6.69 22.95
N ARG A 261 2.22 6.48 24.11
CA ARG A 261 2.05 7.50 25.15
C ARG A 261 3.38 7.93 25.79
N GLY A 262 4.29 6.97 25.96
CA GLY A 262 5.58 7.22 26.61
C GLY A 262 6.49 8.09 25.75
N ARG A 263 6.49 7.84 24.45
CA ARG A 263 7.27 8.57 23.47
C ARG A 263 6.53 9.73 22.83
N ARG A 264 5.21 9.78 22.96
CA ARG A 264 4.31 10.72 22.29
C ARG A 264 4.46 10.68 20.76
N THR A 265 4.56 9.48 20.23
CA THR A 265 4.71 9.25 18.79
C THR A 265 3.55 8.46 18.23
N GLU A 266 3.15 8.81 17.02
CA GLU A 266 2.14 8.08 16.25
C GLU A 266 2.65 6.70 15.83
N GLY A 267 1.75 5.72 15.84
CA GLY A 267 2.01 4.37 15.37
C GLY A 267 1.99 4.26 13.85
N PHE A 268 2.22 3.03 13.35
CA PHE A 268 2.34 2.79 11.91
C PHE A 268 1.02 2.91 11.12
N ILE A 269 -0.14 3.04 11.78
CA ILE A 269 -1.42 3.31 11.12
C ILE A 269 -1.46 4.72 10.49
N PHE A 270 -0.62 5.63 10.97
CA PHE A 270 -0.51 6.97 10.42
C PHE A 270 0.51 7.04 9.30
N GLY A 271 0.25 7.88 8.31
CA GLY A 271 1.17 8.16 7.21
C GLY A 271 1.29 7.06 6.15
N HIS A 272 0.40 6.05 6.19
CA HIS A 272 0.32 5.00 5.18
C HIS A 272 -1.08 4.90 4.60
N ASP A 273 -1.18 4.43 3.37
CA ASP A 273 -2.44 4.15 2.69
C ASP A 273 -3.10 2.87 3.22
N PHE A 274 -2.26 1.90 3.56
CA PHE A 274 -2.69 0.64 4.13
C PHE A 274 -1.62 0.03 5.03
N VAL A 275 -2.10 -0.78 5.96
CA VAL A 275 -1.29 -1.55 6.91
C VAL A 275 -1.66 -3.01 6.78
N VAL A 276 -0.69 -3.85 6.52
CA VAL A 276 -0.88 -5.30 6.44
C VAL A 276 -0.31 -5.98 7.67
N LEU A 277 -1.14 -6.77 8.33
CA LEU A 277 -0.69 -7.74 9.33
C LEU A 277 -0.53 -9.07 8.59
N ASP A 278 0.68 -9.36 8.14
CA ASP A 278 1.01 -10.58 7.40
C ASP A 278 1.42 -11.70 8.36
N GLU A 279 1.22 -12.94 7.89
CA GLU A 279 1.35 -14.12 8.74
C GLU A 279 0.57 -13.95 10.05
N ILE A 280 -0.69 -13.51 9.92
CA ILE A 280 -1.53 -13.10 11.06
C ILE A 280 -1.61 -14.17 12.16
N GLN A 281 -1.48 -15.44 11.83
CA GLN A 281 -1.47 -16.54 12.81
C GLN A 281 -0.31 -16.44 13.81
N PHE A 282 0.77 -15.75 13.45
CA PHE A 282 1.97 -15.54 14.28
C PHE A 282 2.06 -14.12 14.86
N VAL A 283 1.00 -13.33 14.70
CA VAL A 283 0.91 -12.01 15.34
C VAL A 283 0.43 -12.18 16.78
N GLU A 284 1.23 -11.72 17.71
CA GLU A 284 0.91 -11.72 19.14
C GLU A 284 0.52 -10.31 19.58
N PHE A 285 -0.67 -10.16 20.15
CA PHE A 285 -1.10 -8.88 20.73
C PHE A 285 -0.75 -8.83 22.20
N SER A 286 0.06 -7.84 22.61
CA SER A 286 0.52 -7.68 23.99
C SER A 286 -0.63 -7.58 25.00
N ASN A 287 -1.77 -7.01 24.59
CA ASN A 287 -3.02 -6.97 25.34
C ASN A 287 -4.18 -7.09 24.34
N ILE A 288 -4.80 -8.26 24.31
CA ILE A 288 -5.87 -8.58 23.34
C ILE A 288 -7.07 -7.63 23.49
N ASN A 289 -7.54 -7.38 24.71
CA ASN A 289 -8.73 -6.55 24.96
C ASN A 289 -8.49 -5.08 24.58
N GLU A 290 -7.33 -4.57 24.92
CA GLU A 290 -6.93 -3.19 24.58
C GLU A 290 -6.78 -3.01 23.06
N MET A 291 -6.17 -3.97 22.39
CA MET A 291 -6.03 -3.97 20.93
C MET A 291 -7.39 -4.09 20.23
N ARG A 292 -8.24 -5.01 20.69
CA ARG A 292 -9.58 -5.23 20.15
C ARG A 292 -10.43 -3.97 20.23
N SER A 293 -10.46 -3.32 21.39
CA SER A 293 -11.19 -2.05 21.59
C SER A 293 -10.67 -0.93 20.66
N ALA A 294 -9.35 -0.78 20.54
CA ALA A 294 -8.74 0.22 19.67
C ALA A 294 -9.04 -0.05 18.19
N LEU A 295 -8.95 -1.31 17.77
CA LEU A 295 -9.28 -1.73 16.40
C LEU A 295 -10.78 -1.51 16.08
N GLN A 296 -11.68 -1.86 16.99
CA GLN A 296 -13.12 -1.63 16.78
C GLN A 296 -13.44 -0.17 16.51
N GLY A 297 -12.89 0.75 17.32
CA GLY A 297 -13.06 2.19 17.12
C GLY A 297 -12.48 2.66 15.79
N TYR A 298 -11.28 2.22 15.48
CA TYR A 298 -10.59 2.59 14.24
C TYR A 298 -11.28 2.07 12.98
N LEU A 299 -11.60 0.78 12.91
CA LEU A 299 -12.22 0.16 11.74
C LEU A 299 -13.61 0.75 11.44
N GLU A 300 -14.35 1.19 12.46
CA GLU A 300 -15.66 1.82 12.32
C GLU A 300 -15.53 3.22 11.68
N SER A 301 -14.68 4.08 12.23
CA SER A 301 -14.71 5.51 11.93
C SER A 301 -13.36 6.13 11.51
N GLY A 302 -12.25 5.38 11.61
CA GLY A 302 -10.90 5.90 11.44
C GLY A 302 -10.42 6.72 12.64
N LYS A 303 -11.24 6.88 13.69
CA LYS A 303 -10.89 7.65 14.88
C LYS A 303 -10.02 6.81 15.82
N ILE A 304 -9.06 7.48 16.43
CA ILE A 304 -8.16 6.92 17.43
C ILE A 304 -8.21 7.84 18.64
N THR A 305 -8.83 7.36 19.72
CA THR A 305 -8.91 8.08 20.98
C THR A 305 -8.13 7.29 22.04
N ILE A 306 -7.01 7.85 22.48
CA ILE A 306 -6.13 7.24 23.50
C ILE A 306 -5.80 8.32 24.54
N ASP A 307 -6.48 8.31 25.67
CA ASP A 307 -6.42 9.35 26.70
C ASP A 307 -6.69 10.75 26.14
N ASN A 308 -5.65 11.62 26.13
CA ASN A 308 -5.70 12.99 25.61
C ASN A 308 -5.26 13.10 24.15
N PHE A 309 -5.06 11.96 23.46
CA PHE A 309 -4.73 11.92 22.04
C PHE A 309 -5.96 11.53 21.25
N ASP A 310 -6.49 12.47 20.48
CA ASP A 310 -7.57 12.26 19.52
C ASP A 310 -7.05 12.56 18.11
N SER A 311 -7.18 11.60 17.22
CA SER A 311 -6.75 11.75 15.84
C SER A 311 -7.58 10.87 14.90
N VAL A 312 -7.40 11.09 13.59
CA VAL A 312 -8.02 10.29 12.53
C VAL A 312 -6.92 9.81 11.59
N ALA A 313 -7.00 8.54 11.17
CA ALA A 313 -6.13 8.00 10.14
C ALA A 313 -6.95 7.35 9.03
N ASP A 314 -6.37 7.29 7.83
CA ASP A 314 -7.04 6.84 6.60
C ASP A 314 -6.52 5.51 6.05
N ALA A 315 -5.60 4.84 6.77
CA ALA A 315 -5.05 3.56 6.33
C ALA A 315 -6.10 2.45 6.33
N GLY A 316 -6.13 1.64 5.29
CA GLY A 316 -6.85 0.37 5.30
C GLY A 316 -6.09 -0.67 6.13
N VAL A 317 -6.79 -1.48 6.90
CA VAL A 317 -6.19 -2.60 7.65
C VAL A 317 -6.45 -3.90 6.91
N ILE A 318 -5.39 -4.63 6.61
CA ILE A 318 -5.46 -5.89 5.88
C ILE A 318 -4.89 -7.00 6.75
N LEU A 319 -5.68 -8.03 7.00
CA LEU A 319 -5.21 -9.25 7.65
C LEU A 319 -4.85 -10.27 6.59
N CYS A 320 -3.58 -10.67 6.52
CA CYS A 320 -3.10 -11.70 5.61
C CYS A 320 -2.69 -12.94 6.39
N GLY A 321 -3.28 -14.07 6.03
CA GLY A 321 -3.00 -15.35 6.66
C GLY A 321 -2.84 -16.51 5.69
N ASN A 322 -2.36 -17.62 6.21
CA ASN A 322 -2.41 -18.89 5.52
C ASN A 322 -3.75 -19.58 5.80
N ILE A 323 -4.16 -20.47 4.91
CA ILE A 323 -5.38 -21.26 5.06
C ILE A 323 -5.05 -22.74 4.89
N SER A 324 -5.63 -23.57 5.73
CA SER A 324 -5.48 -25.01 5.64
C SER A 324 -6.28 -25.59 4.47
N LYS A 325 -5.79 -26.69 3.90
CA LYS A 325 -6.46 -27.36 2.77
C LYS A 325 -7.88 -27.81 3.15
N HIS A 326 -8.06 -28.31 4.35
CA HIS A 326 -9.36 -28.75 4.85
C HIS A 326 -10.41 -27.62 4.80
N ILE A 327 -10.04 -26.40 5.17
CA ILE A 327 -10.96 -25.26 5.15
C ILE A 327 -11.23 -24.81 3.70
N MET A 328 -10.21 -24.80 2.84
CA MET A 328 -10.39 -24.48 1.43
C MET A 328 -11.40 -25.43 0.75
N ASP A 329 -11.27 -26.73 1.03
CA ASP A 329 -12.10 -27.79 0.43
C ASP A 329 -13.54 -27.76 0.97
N SER A 330 -13.81 -27.05 2.07
CA SER A 330 -15.15 -26.91 2.67
C SER A 330 -16.05 -25.90 1.99
N ASP A 331 -15.53 -25.16 1.01
CA ASP A 331 -16.23 -24.07 0.29
C ASP A 331 -17.01 -23.10 1.21
N GLY A 332 -16.40 -22.76 2.34
CA GLY A 332 -16.95 -21.79 3.30
C GLY A 332 -17.91 -22.36 4.34
N THR A 333 -18.18 -23.68 4.33
CA THR A 333 -19.02 -24.30 5.36
C THR A 333 -18.30 -24.49 6.71
N SER A 334 -16.96 -24.48 6.70
CA SER A 334 -16.12 -24.46 7.91
C SER A 334 -15.82 -23.05 8.36
N ASN A 335 -15.49 -22.87 9.65
CA ASN A 335 -15.05 -21.60 10.20
C ASN A 335 -13.66 -21.24 9.68
N MET A 336 -13.58 -20.31 8.74
CA MET A 336 -12.31 -19.82 8.20
C MET A 336 -11.56 -18.93 9.21
N PHE A 337 -12.26 -18.33 10.17
CA PHE A 337 -11.69 -17.42 11.15
C PHE A 337 -11.00 -18.14 12.30
N ASP A 338 -11.10 -19.47 12.39
CA ASP A 338 -10.24 -20.28 13.28
C ASP A 338 -8.75 -20.18 12.90
N GLU A 339 -8.45 -19.78 11.64
CA GLU A 339 -7.08 -19.49 11.19
C GLU A 339 -6.55 -18.12 11.68
N LEU A 340 -7.41 -17.27 12.27
CA LEU A 340 -7.02 -15.98 12.82
C LEU A 340 -6.69 -16.10 14.31
N PRO A 341 -5.86 -15.21 14.88
CA PRO A 341 -5.66 -15.11 16.32
C PRO A 341 -6.94 -14.88 17.11
N GLU A 342 -6.98 -15.31 18.37
CA GLU A 342 -8.13 -15.14 19.29
C GLU A 342 -8.67 -13.70 19.33
N ALA A 343 -7.84 -12.70 19.14
CA ALA A 343 -8.25 -11.30 19.07
C ALA A 343 -9.36 -11.04 18.03
N PHE A 344 -9.39 -11.84 16.97
CA PHE A 344 -10.36 -11.74 15.86
C PHE A 344 -11.49 -12.77 15.93
N HIS A 345 -11.64 -13.53 17.02
CA HIS A 345 -12.76 -14.46 17.21
C HIS A 345 -14.01 -13.76 17.77
N GLU A 346 -14.12 -12.45 17.61
CA GLU A 346 -15.27 -11.67 18.03
C GLU A 346 -16.04 -11.13 16.81
N SER A 347 -17.32 -11.49 16.74
CA SER A 347 -18.20 -11.13 15.62
C SER A 347 -18.25 -9.61 15.38
N ALA A 348 -18.33 -8.81 16.45
CA ALA A 348 -18.38 -7.37 16.37
C ALA A 348 -17.12 -6.74 15.74
N LEU A 349 -15.94 -7.34 15.92
CA LEU A 349 -14.70 -6.88 15.29
C LEU A 349 -14.64 -7.31 13.81
N ILE A 350 -14.96 -8.58 13.54
CA ILE A 350 -14.94 -9.13 12.18
C ILE A 350 -15.94 -8.42 11.26
N ASP A 351 -17.13 -8.09 11.77
CA ASP A 351 -18.17 -7.40 11.00
C ASP A 351 -17.73 -6.02 10.46
N ARG A 352 -16.65 -5.43 11.02
CA ARG A 352 -16.05 -4.17 10.58
C ARG A 352 -15.07 -4.31 9.43
N PHE A 353 -14.67 -5.53 9.09
CA PHE A 353 -13.95 -5.77 7.84
C PHE A 353 -14.94 -5.76 6.68
N HIS A 354 -14.60 -5.00 5.64
CA HIS A 354 -15.50 -4.77 4.52
C HIS A 354 -15.66 -5.99 3.63
N GLY A 355 -14.57 -6.73 3.40
CA GLY A 355 -14.59 -7.87 2.49
C GLY A 355 -13.51 -8.90 2.76
N PHE A 356 -13.73 -10.07 2.17
CA PHE A 356 -12.85 -11.22 2.25
C PHE A 356 -12.33 -11.58 0.86
N ILE A 357 -11.00 -11.77 0.74
CA ILE A 357 -10.33 -12.24 -0.47
C ILE A 357 -10.08 -13.74 -0.33
N LYS A 358 -10.71 -14.54 -1.19
CA LYS A 358 -10.48 -15.99 -1.30
C LYS A 358 -9.15 -16.23 -2.03
N GLY A 359 -8.03 -16.10 -1.30
CA GLY A 359 -6.69 -16.15 -1.86
C GLY A 359 -6.29 -17.50 -2.45
N TRP A 360 -7.08 -18.56 -2.22
CA TRP A 360 -6.89 -19.86 -2.89
C TRP A 360 -7.34 -19.86 -4.35
N ASN A 361 -8.08 -18.85 -4.80
CA ASN A 361 -8.39 -18.63 -6.21
C ASN A 361 -7.26 -17.92 -6.96
N ILE A 362 -6.18 -17.55 -6.25
CA ILE A 362 -4.99 -16.96 -6.84
C ILE A 362 -3.96 -18.07 -7.06
N PRO A 363 -3.43 -18.24 -8.28
CA PRO A 363 -2.43 -19.26 -8.55
C PRO A 363 -1.15 -19.01 -7.74
N ARG A 364 -0.45 -20.09 -7.39
CA ARG A 364 0.87 -19.95 -6.77
C ARG A 364 1.84 -19.37 -7.77
N MET A 365 2.70 -18.48 -7.30
CA MET A 365 3.72 -17.82 -8.12
C MET A 365 4.67 -18.86 -8.74
N ASN A 366 4.86 -18.71 -10.02
CA ASN A 366 5.83 -19.45 -10.84
C ASN A 366 6.40 -18.48 -11.89
N ASP A 367 7.35 -18.94 -12.69
CA ASP A 367 8.03 -18.06 -13.66
C ASP A 367 7.10 -17.54 -14.77
N ASP A 368 6.02 -18.25 -15.11
CA ASP A 368 5.06 -17.79 -16.12
C ASP A 368 4.23 -16.60 -15.64
N LEU A 369 4.06 -16.45 -14.33
CA LEU A 369 3.34 -15.34 -13.71
C LEU A 369 4.21 -14.11 -13.44
N LYS A 370 5.54 -14.22 -13.57
CA LYS A 370 6.45 -13.09 -13.44
C LYS A 370 6.52 -12.32 -14.73
N ILE A 371 6.51 -10.99 -14.62
CA ILE A 371 6.60 -10.14 -15.80
C ILE A 371 7.96 -10.29 -16.51
N SER A 372 7.91 -10.31 -17.82
CA SER A 372 9.02 -10.09 -18.73
C SER A 372 8.47 -9.33 -19.95
N GLY A 373 8.61 -8.01 -19.94
CA GLY A 373 8.01 -7.14 -20.96
C GLY A 373 7.84 -5.70 -20.53
N TRP A 374 7.32 -4.88 -21.42
CA TRP A 374 7.03 -3.47 -21.19
C TRP A 374 5.80 -3.31 -20.28
N ALA A 375 5.92 -2.50 -19.24
CA ALA A 375 4.85 -2.21 -18.29
C ALA A 375 5.00 -0.83 -17.67
N LEU A 376 3.93 -0.31 -17.05
CA LEU A 376 4.01 0.91 -16.26
C LEU A 376 5.02 0.75 -15.12
N ASN A 377 5.76 1.80 -14.88
CA ASN A 377 6.61 1.93 -13.71
C ASN A 377 5.77 1.81 -12.43
N SER A 378 6.19 0.95 -11.50
CA SER A 378 5.44 0.67 -10.27
C SER A 378 5.29 1.91 -9.38
N GLU A 379 6.31 2.77 -9.30
CA GLU A 379 6.27 4.00 -8.50
C GLU A 379 5.27 5.00 -9.06
N TYR A 380 5.32 5.25 -10.38
CA TYR A 380 4.34 6.09 -11.06
C TYR A 380 2.92 5.58 -10.82
N PHE A 381 2.70 4.30 -11.09
CA PHE A 381 1.39 3.67 -10.92
C PHE A 381 0.87 3.76 -9.48
N CYS A 382 1.70 3.42 -8.48
CA CYS A 382 1.29 3.52 -7.08
C CYS A 382 1.04 4.95 -6.62
N SER A 383 1.76 5.93 -7.17
CA SER A 383 1.50 7.34 -6.91
C SER A 383 0.15 7.81 -7.49
N ILE A 384 -0.22 7.32 -8.67
CA ILE A 384 -1.58 7.52 -9.23
C ILE A 384 -2.65 6.92 -8.29
N LEU A 385 -2.46 5.68 -7.83
CA LEU A 385 -3.42 5.05 -6.92
C LEU A 385 -3.55 5.81 -5.60
N HIS A 386 -2.44 6.35 -5.08
CA HIS A 386 -2.42 7.20 -3.89
C HIS A 386 -3.28 8.45 -4.06
N GLU A 387 -3.13 9.16 -5.18
CA GLU A 387 -3.92 10.37 -5.48
C GLU A 387 -5.43 10.04 -5.65
N LEU A 388 -5.76 8.93 -6.32
CA LEU A 388 -7.15 8.46 -6.49
C LEU A 388 -7.87 8.22 -5.14
N ARG A 389 -7.16 7.93 -4.06
CA ARG A 389 -7.76 7.72 -2.73
C ARG A 389 -8.57 8.91 -2.27
N SER A 390 -8.11 10.11 -2.58
CA SER A 390 -8.72 11.36 -2.14
C SER A 390 -9.88 11.83 -3.02
N ASP A 391 -10.06 11.23 -4.20
CA ASP A 391 -11.14 11.58 -5.12
C ASP A 391 -12.47 10.96 -4.67
N SER A 392 -13.39 11.79 -4.20
CA SER A 392 -14.72 11.40 -3.73
C SER A 392 -15.77 11.27 -4.84
N THR A 393 -15.45 11.65 -6.07
CA THR A 393 -16.37 11.60 -7.23
C THR A 393 -16.92 10.20 -7.44
N TYR A 394 -16.05 9.19 -7.38
CA TYR A 394 -16.43 7.79 -7.58
C TYR A 394 -17.43 7.28 -6.54
N ARG A 395 -17.28 7.70 -5.27
CA ARG A 395 -18.25 7.35 -4.23
C ARG A 395 -19.62 7.96 -4.54
N SER A 396 -19.66 9.21 -4.98
CA SER A 396 -20.90 9.88 -5.38
C SER A 396 -21.58 9.17 -6.56
N ILE A 397 -20.80 8.66 -7.52
CA ILE A 397 -21.31 7.87 -8.65
C ILE A 397 -21.91 6.55 -8.16
N VAL A 398 -21.20 5.81 -7.32
CA VAL A 398 -21.67 4.55 -6.73
C VAL A 398 -22.96 4.76 -5.94
N ASP A 399 -23.06 5.84 -5.15
CA ASP A 399 -24.26 6.19 -4.40
C ASP A 399 -25.48 6.50 -5.29
N LYS A 400 -25.24 7.07 -6.47
CA LYS A 400 -26.30 7.35 -7.46
C LYS A 400 -26.75 6.11 -8.24
N LEU A 401 -25.81 5.18 -8.51
CA LEU A 401 -26.07 3.97 -9.28
C LEU A 401 -26.76 2.86 -8.45
N ILE A 402 -26.54 2.82 -7.14
CA ILE A 402 -27.05 1.74 -6.28
C ILE A 402 -28.32 2.16 -5.55
N ILE A 403 -29.40 1.42 -5.77
CA ILE A 403 -30.65 1.53 -5.00
C ILE A 403 -30.53 0.58 -3.79
N VAL A 404 -30.67 1.15 -2.60
CA VAL A 404 -30.60 0.43 -1.33
C VAL A 404 -31.99 0.19 -0.82
N PRO A 405 -32.39 -1.07 -0.50
CA PRO A 405 -33.68 -1.37 0.14
C PRO A 405 -33.81 -0.72 1.52
N GLU A 406 -35.01 -0.29 1.91
CA GLU A 406 -35.26 0.39 3.19
C GLU A 406 -34.80 -0.39 4.43
N ALA A 407 -34.92 -1.73 4.40
CA ALA A 407 -34.56 -2.62 5.51
C ALA A 407 -33.10 -3.12 5.42
N ALA A 408 -32.27 -2.56 4.53
CA ALA A 408 -30.88 -2.98 4.34
C ALA A 408 -30.02 -2.67 5.56
N ASP A 409 -29.18 -3.62 5.95
CA ASP A 409 -28.15 -3.40 6.96
C ASP A 409 -27.17 -2.32 6.49
N THR A 410 -27.01 -1.29 7.31
CA THR A 410 -26.18 -0.12 6.96
C THR A 410 -24.71 -0.49 6.80
N ARG A 411 -24.18 -1.38 7.66
CA ARG A 411 -22.77 -1.80 7.63
C ARG A 411 -22.47 -2.62 6.38
N ASP A 412 -23.34 -3.56 6.03
CA ASP A 412 -23.21 -4.35 4.79
C ASP A 412 -23.27 -3.44 3.56
N THR A 413 -24.23 -2.50 3.55
CA THR A 413 -24.37 -1.52 2.46
C THR A 413 -23.13 -0.66 2.29
N GLU A 414 -22.63 -0.10 3.38
CA GLU A 414 -21.42 0.74 3.36
C GLU A 414 -20.17 -0.05 2.94
N ALA A 415 -20.02 -1.29 3.39
CA ALA A 415 -18.94 -2.18 2.99
C ALA A 415 -18.97 -2.45 1.48
N ILE A 416 -20.12 -2.81 0.94
CA ILE A 416 -20.29 -3.09 -0.49
C ILE A 416 -20.02 -1.84 -1.33
N LYS A 417 -20.59 -0.69 -0.96
CA LYS A 417 -20.36 0.58 -1.67
C LYS A 417 -18.89 0.99 -1.66
N ARG A 418 -18.19 0.80 -0.55
CA ARG A 418 -16.76 1.13 -0.43
C ARG A 418 -15.92 0.24 -1.33
N ILE A 419 -16.16 -1.08 -1.34
CA ILE A 419 -15.47 -2.01 -2.24
C ILE A 419 -15.79 -1.69 -3.71
N ALA A 420 -17.05 -1.43 -4.05
CA ALA A 420 -17.46 -1.06 -5.40
C ALA A 420 -16.79 0.24 -5.87
N THR A 421 -16.65 1.24 -4.97
CA THR A 421 -15.93 2.49 -5.22
C THR A 421 -14.45 2.21 -5.52
N ALA A 422 -13.81 1.34 -4.76
CA ALA A 422 -12.42 0.98 -4.97
C ALA A 422 -12.22 0.28 -6.33
N TYR A 423 -13.11 -0.64 -6.72
CA TYR A 423 -13.09 -1.25 -8.05
C TYR A 423 -13.31 -0.22 -9.16
N LEU A 424 -14.24 0.71 -8.97
CA LEU A 424 -14.51 1.76 -9.95
C LEU A 424 -13.27 2.63 -10.18
N LYS A 425 -12.60 3.06 -9.10
CA LYS A 425 -11.34 3.81 -9.17
C LYS A 425 -10.23 3.04 -9.88
N LEU A 426 -10.10 1.75 -9.62
CA LEU A 426 -9.04 0.92 -10.17
C LEU A 426 -9.27 0.58 -11.65
N LEU A 427 -10.48 0.15 -12.00
CA LEU A 427 -10.78 -0.39 -13.33
C LEU A 427 -11.32 0.65 -14.31
N TYR A 428 -11.99 1.68 -13.81
CA TYR A 428 -12.62 2.72 -14.59
C TYR A 428 -12.28 4.13 -14.06
N PRO A 429 -10.99 4.48 -13.95
CA PRO A 429 -10.59 5.81 -13.44
C PRO A 429 -11.07 6.96 -14.33
N ASN A 430 -11.44 6.70 -15.58
CA ASN A 430 -11.97 7.67 -16.53
C ASN A 430 -13.44 8.07 -16.27
N VAL A 431 -14.17 7.34 -15.41
CA VAL A 431 -15.59 7.64 -15.11
C VAL A 431 -15.69 8.90 -14.27
N ARG A 432 -16.42 9.90 -14.77
CA ARG A 432 -16.66 11.19 -14.13
C ARG A 432 -18.12 11.38 -13.71
N GLU A 433 -19.03 10.70 -14.39
CA GLU A 433 -20.47 10.69 -14.10
C GLU A 433 -21.08 9.29 -14.36
N THR A 434 -22.34 9.12 -14.01
CA THR A 434 -23.03 7.81 -14.10
C THR A 434 -23.21 7.31 -15.52
N SER A 435 -23.24 8.21 -16.52
CA SER A 435 -23.32 7.87 -17.96
C SER A 435 -22.02 7.32 -18.53
N ASP A 436 -20.88 7.48 -17.88
CA ASP A 436 -19.58 7.04 -18.39
C ASP A 436 -19.32 5.53 -18.19
N ILE A 437 -20.23 4.85 -17.52
CA ILE A 437 -20.15 3.39 -17.32
C ILE A 437 -21.49 2.73 -17.56
N THR A 438 -21.49 1.62 -18.32
CA THR A 438 -22.70 0.85 -18.53
C THR A 438 -23.14 0.14 -17.23
N THR A 439 -24.45 -0.05 -17.06
CA THR A 439 -25.02 -0.83 -15.96
C THR A 439 -24.43 -2.24 -15.90
N ARG A 440 -24.21 -2.85 -17.07
CA ARG A 440 -23.60 -4.18 -17.22
C ARG A 440 -22.17 -4.22 -16.67
N ASP A 441 -21.32 -3.25 -17.06
CA ASP A 441 -19.94 -3.22 -16.64
C ASP A 441 -19.80 -2.89 -15.15
N PHE A 442 -20.57 -1.92 -14.66
CA PHE A 442 -20.59 -1.61 -13.24
C PHE A 442 -21.03 -2.84 -12.41
N ASN A 443 -22.04 -3.56 -12.86
CA ASN A 443 -22.47 -4.79 -12.19
C ASN A 443 -21.36 -5.85 -12.19
N ARG A 444 -20.81 -6.15 -13.38
CA ARG A 444 -19.83 -7.23 -13.55
C ARG A 444 -18.53 -6.97 -12.80
N TYR A 445 -17.99 -5.77 -12.94
CA TYR A 445 -16.63 -5.45 -12.48
C TYR A 445 -16.57 -4.80 -11.11
N CYS A 446 -17.67 -4.19 -10.64
CA CYS A 446 -17.68 -3.47 -9.35
C CYS A 446 -18.68 -4.10 -8.36
N LEU A 447 -19.97 -4.01 -8.59
CA LEU A 447 -21.01 -4.35 -7.61
C LEU A 447 -21.03 -5.83 -7.24
N ARG A 448 -21.11 -6.73 -8.22
CA ARG A 448 -21.19 -8.19 -7.98
C ARG A 448 -19.96 -8.69 -7.22
N ARG A 449 -18.77 -8.15 -7.51
CA ARG A 449 -17.54 -8.49 -6.81
C ARG A 449 -17.56 -7.99 -5.37
N ALA A 450 -17.98 -6.76 -5.15
CA ALA A 450 -18.14 -6.21 -3.83
C ALA A 450 -19.11 -7.01 -2.96
N CYS A 451 -20.26 -7.37 -3.54
CA CYS A 451 -21.24 -8.24 -2.89
C CYS A 451 -20.65 -9.61 -2.52
N ALA A 452 -19.91 -10.26 -3.43
CA ALA A 452 -19.29 -11.56 -3.16
C ALA A 452 -18.26 -11.49 -2.01
N MET A 453 -17.47 -10.44 -1.96
CA MET A 453 -16.49 -10.22 -0.88
C MET A 453 -17.18 -10.01 0.47
N ARG A 454 -18.24 -9.19 0.53
CA ARG A 454 -18.99 -8.95 1.76
C ARG A 454 -19.81 -10.17 2.19
N ALA A 455 -20.42 -10.88 1.24
CA ALA A 455 -21.19 -12.10 1.52
C ALA A 455 -20.34 -13.17 2.21
N THR A 456 -19.06 -13.28 1.87
CA THR A 456 -18.13 -14.21 2.54
C THR A 456 -17.96 -13.85 4.01
N ILE A 457 -17.77 -12.56 4.34
CA ILE A 457 -17.75 -12.09 5.74
C ILE A 457 -19.04 -12.42 6.45
N LYS A 458 -20.18 -12.11 5.84
CA LYS A 458 -21.51 -12.33 6.44
C LYS A 458 -21.77 -13.81 6.72
N MET A 459 -21.46 -14.68 5.78
CA MET A 459 -21.58 -16.13 5.92
C MET A 459 -20.73 -16.65 7.09
N GLN A 460 -19.48 -16.20 7.21
CA GLN A 460 -18.58 -16.62 8.28
C GLN A 460 -19.01 -16.06 9.65
N LEU A 461 -19.57 -14.86 9.70
CA LEU A 461 -20.20 -14.34 10.92
C LEU A 461 -21.34 -15.23 11.40
N GLY A 462 -22.17 -15.78 10.49
CA GLY A 462 -23.24 -16.72 10.83
C GLY A 462 -22.75 -18.07 11.38
N ILE A 463 -21.48 -18.42 11.16
CA ILE A 463 -20.84 -19.59 11.77
C ILE A 463 -20.33 -19.24 13.18
N LEU A 464 -19.72 -18.05 13.32
CA LEU A 464 -19.13 -17.57 14.58
C LEU A 464 -20.18 -17.24 15.63
N ASP A 465 -21.31 -16.64 15.22
CA ASP A 465 -22.29 -16.04 16.11
C ASP A 465 -23.72 -16.31 15.64
N LEU A 466 -24.53 -16.84 16.56
CA LEU A 466 -25.92 -17.18 16.29
C LEU A 466 -26.76 -15.96 15.87
N GLU A 467 -26.40 -14.76 16.32
CA GLU A 467 -27.08 -13.53 15.93
C GLU A 467 -27.06 -13.29 14.42
N TYR A 468 -25.98 -13.70 13.74
CA TYR A 468 -25.81 -13.52 12.28
C TYR A 468 -26.30 -14.71 11.46
N ARG A 469 -26.71 -15.79 12.10
CA ARG A 469 -27.16 -17.03 11.41
C ARG A 469 -28.36 -16.78 10.52
N GLY A 470 -28.24 -17.14 9.24
CA GLY A 470 -29.31 -16.99 8.24
C GLY A 470 -29.54 -15.54 7.79
N LYS A 471 -28.66 -14.61 8.17
CA LYS A 471 -28.67 -13.23 7.65
C LYS A 471 -27.78 -13.14 6.41
N ASP A 472 -28.39 -12.71 5.30
CA ASP A 472 -27.69 -12.45 4.05
C ASP A 472 -27.35 -10.97 3.89
N ILE A 473 -26.49 -10.66 2.92
CA ILE A 473 -26.26 -9.29 2.50
C ILE A 473 -27.49 -8.70 1.82
N PRO A 474 -27.71 -7.36 1.85
CA PRO A 474 -28.85 -6.75 1.20
C PRO A 474 -28.83 -6.94 -0.32
N SER A 475 -29.98 -7.17 -0.92
CA SER A 475 -30.17 -7.24 -2.38
C SER A 475 -30.14 -5.85 -2.98
N LEU A 476 -28.93 -5.37 -3.31
CA LEU A 476 -28.73 -4.07 -3.95
C LEU A 476 -29.10 -4.13 -5.43
N ILE A 477 -29.81 -3.11 -5.91
CA ILE A 477 -30.24 -3.01 -7.31
C ILE A 477 -29.50 -1.86 -7.97
N ILE A 478 -29.12 -2.02 -9.24
CA ILE A 478 -28.54 -0.94 -10.03
C ILE A 478 -29.68 -0.16 -10.69
N LYS A 479 -29.62 1.14 -10.57
CA LYS A 479 -30.52 2.06 -11.29
C LYS A 479 -30.18 2.00 -12.77
N GLU A 480 -31.17 1.70 -13.62
CA GLU A 480 -30.98 1.73 -15.07
C GLU A 480 -30.56 3.11 -15.54
N THR A 481 -29.48 3.18 -16.31
CA THR A 481 -29.07 4.41 -16.98
C THR A 481 -29.87 4.59 -18.25
N VAL A 482 -30.15 5.83 -18.63
CA VAL A 482 -31.13 6.22 -19.70
C VAL A 482 -30.79 5.64 -21.09
N ASP A 483 -29.56 5.17 -21.31
CA ASP A 483 -29.08 4.65 -22.62
C ASP A 483 -29.40 3.17 -22.89
N GLU A 484 -29.88 2.42 -21.91
CA GLU A 484 -30.32 1.00 -22.12
C GLU A 484 -31.83 0.88 -22.38
N ALA A 485 -32.55 1.99 -22.44
CA ALA A 485 -34.02 2.03 -22.66
C ALA A 485 -34.42 2.25 -24.12
N ASN A 486 -33.49 2.19 -25.10
CA ASN A 486 -33.78 2.28 -26.53
C ASN A 486 -33.36 1.04 -27.30
#